data_0c59af5e2a295b4f1fb335dd310d65b5
#
_entry.id   0c59af5e2a295b4f1fb335dd310d65b5
#
_cell.length_a   1.000
_cell.length_b   1.000
_cell.length_c   1.000
_cell.angle_alpha   90.00
_cell.angle_beta   90.00
_cell.angle_gamma   90.00
#
_symmetry.space_group_name_H-M   'P 1'
#
loop_
_entity.id
_entity.type
_entity.pdbx_description
1 polymer ?
#
loop_
_entity_poly.entity_id
_entity_poly.type
_entity_poly.pdbx_seq_one_letter_code
_entity_poly.pdbx_strand_id
1 'polypeptide(L)'
;MRTLIEHHTPDSILITETNVPNHENISYFGNANEAHCIYNFSLPPLLINTLITGNCLYLKRWLMSMPPAQDGTTYFNFIASHDGVGLRPAEGLLSDPEIGELINTMKSFGGAISWRTSESGEQKAYEMNISLFDALQGTTNGPDKWGMQRFICAHAIMLALEGIPGIYIHSLLGTRNDYEKLKNTHHNRAINRHRWDYPTLEEKLADQDNPHAKVLNQMLTLIDIRTNQKAFHPNATQFTLHLGLSLFGFWRQSLDRRQSVFCVTK
;
A
#
# COMPACT_ATOMS: atom_id res chain seq x y z
N MET A 1 10.82 17.97 -19.05
CA MET A 1 10.67 16.61 -19.63
C MET A 1 9.23 16.37 -20.06
N ARG A 2 8.21 16.56 -19.21
CA ARG A 2 6.78 16.37 -19.53
C ARG A 2 6.35 17.07 -20.81
N THR A 3 6.59 18.37 -20.94
CA THR A 3 6.25 19.15 -22.15
C THR A 3 6.80 18.57 -23.45
N LEU A 4 8.04 18.03 -23.41
CA LEU A 4 8.65 17.40 -24.60
C LEU A 4 7.97 16.07 -24.94
N ILE A 5 7.63 15.28 -23.91
CA ILE A 5 6.94 14.00 -24.08
C ILE A 5 5.53 14.23 -24.64
N GLU A 6 4.77 15.14 -24.06
CA GLU A 6 3.41 15.48 -24.50
C GLU A 6 3.38 16.05 -25.93
N HIS A 7 4.43 16.81 -26.31
CA HIS A 7 4.53 17.32 -27.67
C HIS A 7 4.84 16.21 -28.70
N HIS A 8 5.70 15.26 -28.34
CA HIS A 8 6.11 14.19 -29.24
C HIS A 8 5.12 13.02 -29.26
N THR A 9 4.54 12.69 -28.11
CA THR A 9 3.62 11.56 -27.94
C THR A 9 2.52 11.99 -26.95
N PRO A 10 1.45 12.65 -27.41
CA PRO A 10 0.43 13.31 -26.56
C PRO A 10 -0.25 12.39 -25.53
N ASP A 11 -0.36 11.10 -25.82
CA ASP A 11 -1.02 10.12 -24.92
C ASP A 11 -0.07 9.47 -23.91
N SER A 12 1.20 9.91 -23.86
CA SER A 12 2.17 9.38 -22.92
C SER A 12 1.97 9.95 -21.52
N ILE A 13 2.14 9.09 -20.51
CA ILE A 13 2.13 9.49 -19.10
C ILE A 13 3.52 9.34 -18.50
N LEU A 14 3.90 10.26 -17.63
CA LEU A 14 5.11 10.21 -16.82
C LEU A 14 4.75 9.81 -15.40
N ILE A 15 5.28 8.68 -14.96
CA ILE A 15 5.06 8.14 -13.62
C ILE A 15 6.40 8.10 -12.90
N THR A 16 6.47 8.61 -11.66
CA THR A 16 7.66 8.48 -10.82
C THR A 16 7.48 7.38 -9.80
N GLU A 17 8.50 6.53 -9.70
CA GLU A 17 8.61 5.43 -8.74
C GLU A 17 9.86 5.65 -7.89
N THR A 18 9.73 6.40 -6.81
CA THR A 18 10.85 6.82 -5.97
C THR A 18 10.62 6.51 -4.50
N ASN A 19 11.50 5.69 -3.91
CA ASN A 19 11.50 5.35 -2.49
C ASN A 19 12.25 6.43 -1.68
N VAL A 20 11.60 7.58 -1.49
CA VAL A 20 12.15 8.79 -0.85
C VAL A 20 11.18 9.29 0.23
N PRO A 21 11.60 10.21 1.11
CA PRO A 21 10.71 10.85 2.07
C PRO A 21 9.51 11.55 1.40
N ASN A 22 8.37 11.59 2.09
CA ASN A 22 7.10 12.06 1.53
C ASN A 22 7.17 13.45 0.88
N HIS A 23 7.87 14.41 1.52
CA HIS A 23 7.99 15.79 1.02
C HIS A 23 8.76 15.85 -0.32
N GLU A 24 9.78 15.02 -0.48
CA GLU A 24 10.55 14.89 -1.72
C GLU A 24 9.69 14.22 -2.80
N ASN A 25 8.96 13.17 -2.46
CA ASN A 25 8.07 12.47 -3.39
C ASN A 25 6.99 13.40 -3.98
N ILE A 26 6.35 14.23 -3.15
CA ILE A 26 5.34 15.20 -3.62
C ILE A 26 5.93 16.23 -4.57
N SER A 27 7.21 16.60 -4.40
CA SER A 27 7.86 17.59 -5.25
C SER A 27 7.94 17.19 -6.73
N TYR A 28 7.84 15.90 -7.04
CA TYR A 28 7.81 15.40 -8.43
C TYR A 28 6.55 15.79 -9.23
N PHE A 29 5.53 16.33 -8.59
CA PHE A 29 4.44 16.96 -9.33
C PHE A 29 4.83 18.31 -9.92
N GLY A 30 5.85 18.99 -9.36
CA GLY A 30 6.17 20.38 -9.69
C GLY A 30 4.96 21.27 -9.46
N ASN A 31 4.66 22.11 -10.45
CA ASN A 31 3.42 22.91 -10.51
C ASN A 31 2.41 22.22 -11.45
N ALA A 32 2.16 20.93 -11.29
CA ALA A 32 1.39 20.07 -12.19
C ALA A 32 1.98 19.98 -13.61
N ASN A 33 3.27 20.21 -13.77
CA ASN A 33 3.97 20.23 -15.05
C ASN A 33 5.16 19.25 -15.13
N GLU A 34 5.31 18.38 -14.11
CA GLU A 34 6.34 17.35 -14.09
C GLU A 34 5.72 15.96 -14.19
N ALA A 35 5.63 15.17 -13.11
CA ALA A 35 4.99 13.86 -13.19
C ALA A 35 3.46 13.97 -13.34
N HIS A 36 2.87 13.09 -14.15
CA HIS A 36 1.42 12.91 -14.20
C HIS A 36 0.94 12.08 -13.00
N CYS A 37 1.78 11.14 -12.56
CA CYS A 37 1.45 10.24 -11.48
C CYS A 37 2.67 9.99 -10.59
N ILE A 38 2.48 10.02 -9.29
CA ILE A 38 3.50 9.66 -8.30
C ILE A 38 3.04 8.49 -7.44
N TYR A 39 3.95 7.56 -7.16
CA TYR A 39 3.72 6.44 -6.27
C TYR A 39 3.64 6.88 -4.81
N ASN A 40 2.61 6.48 -4.08
CA ASN A 40 2.45 6.75 -2.65
C ASN A 40 3.23 5.74 -1.79
N PHE A 41 4.55 5.85 -1.78
CA PHE A 41 5.43 4.96 -1.02
C PHE A 41 5.27 5.05 0.51
N SER A 42 4.72 6.14 1.04
CA SER A 42 4.42 6.25 2.47
C SER A 42 3.22 5.41 2.91
N LEU A 43 2.28 5.11 2.00
CA LEU A 43 1.07 4.37 2.34
C LEU A 43 1.34 2.96 2.88
N PRO A 44 2.18 2.10 2.26
CA PRO A 44 2.39 0.73 2.72
C PRO A 44 2.88 0.64 4.18
N PRO A 45 4.00 1.28 4.59
CA PRO A 45 4.50 1.18 5.96
C PRO A 45 3.55 1.79 6.99
N LEU A 46 2.89 2.91 6.67
CA LEU A 46 1.94 3.56 7.58
C LEU A 46 0.67 2.74 7.77
N LEU A 47 0.17 2.12 6.71
CA LEU A 47 -1.02 1.28 6.78
C LEU A 47 -0.76 -0.01 7.57
N ILE A 48 0.37 -0.69 7.32
CA ILE A 48 0.78 -1.85 8.11
C ILE A 48 0.91 -1.46 9.58
N ASN A 49 1.66 -0.39 9.89
CA ASN A 49 1.81 0.10 11.26
C ASN A 49 0.45 0.36 11.93
N THR A 50 -0.46 1.04 11.24
CA THR A 50 -1.81 1.32 11.75
C THR A 50 -2.57 0.05 12.10
N LEU A 51 -2.54 -0.95 11.21
CA LEU A 51 -3.33 -2.17 11.38
C LEU A 51 -2.75 -3.15 12.40
N ILE A 52 -1.43 -3.14 12.63
CA ILE A 52 -0.81 -4.01 13.65
C ILE A 52 -0.80 -3.38 15.04
N THR A 53 -0.81 -2.04 15.15
CA THR A 53 -0.82 -1.32 16.43
C THR A 53 -2.23 -0.94 16.88
N GLY A 54 -3.21 -0.90 15.98
CA GLY A 54 -4.55 -0.37 16.24
C GLY A 54 -4.58 1.15 16.42
N ASN A 55 -3.51 1.87 16.02
CA ASN A 55 -3.39 3.31 16.16
C ASN A 55 -3.23 3.99 14.79
N CYS A 56 -4.23 4.76 14.38
CA CYS A 56 -4.26 5.43 13.08
C CYS A 56 -3.63 6.84 13.06
N LEU A 57 -2.96 7.27 14.14
CA LEU A 57 -2.44 8.63 14.27
C LEU A 57 -1.58 9.05 13.08
N TYR A 58 -0.61 8.22 12.73
CA TYR A 58 0.39 8.54 11.69
C TYR A 58 -0.21 8.47 10.28
N LEU A 59 -1.00 7.43 9.99
CA LEU A 59 -1.72 7.32 8.72
C LEU A 59 -2.66 8.51 8.51
N LYS A 60 -3.38 8.92 9.58
CA LYS A 60 -4.27 10.08 9.53
C LYS A 60 -3.50 11.39 9.32
N ARG A 61 -2.40 11.61 10.06
CA ARG A 61 -1.55 12.82 9.91
C ARG A 61 -0.98 12.90 8.50
N TRP A 62 -0.46 11.79 7.99
CA TRP A 62 0.03 11.71 6.61
C TRP A 62 -1.08 12.06 5.61
N LEU A 63 -2.25 11.43 5.72
CA LEU A 63 -3.36 11.69 4.81
C LEU A 63 -3.80 13.16 4.81
N MET A 64 -3.79 13.79 5.99
CA MET A 64 -4.11 15.23 6.13
C MET A 64 -3.02 16.15 5.57
N SER A 65 -1.78 15.69 5.47
CA SER A 65 -0.66 16.46 4.91
C SER A 65 -0.56 16.35 3.38
N MET A 66 -1.31 15.41 2.78
CA MET A 66 -1.28 15.23 1.32
C MET A 66 -2.06 16.34 0.63
N PRO A 67 -1.45 17.11 -0.28
CA PRO A 67 -2.20 18.06 -1.10
C PRO A 67 -3.14 17.32 -2.04
N PRO A 68 -4.34 17.86 -2.33
CA PRO A 68 -5.18 17.32 -3.38
C PRO A 68 -4.44 17.28 -4.71
N ALA A 69 -4.63 16.21 -5.49
CA ALA A 69 -4.07 16.15 -6.83
C ALA A 69 -4.62 17.28 -7.70
N GLN A 70 -3.74 17.97 -8.40
CA GLN A 70 -4.11 19.03 -9.34
C GLN A 70 -4.59 18.43 -10.66
N ASP A 71 -5.26 19.23 -11.49
CA ASP A 71 -5.69 18.79 -12.81
C ASP A 71 -4.51 18.28 -13.64
N GLY A 72 -4.68 17.13 -14.29
CA GLY A 72 -3.62 16.44 -15.04
C GLY A 72 -2.57 15.73 -14.16
N THR A 73 -2.81 15.60 -12.85
CA THR A 73 -1.97 14.82 -11.93
C THR A 73 -2.80 13.83 -11.10
N THR A 74 -2.17 12.78 -10.56
CA THR A 74 -2.83 11.84 -9.67
C THR A 74 -1.83 11.08 -8.81
N TYR A 75 -2.31 10.49 -7.72
CA TYR A 75 -1.54 9.56 -6.88
C TYR A 75 -1.71 8.12 -7.37
N PHE A 76 -0.65 7.33 -7.28
CA PHE A 76 -0.72 5.89 -7.46
C PHE A 76 -0.61 5.21 -6.09
N ASN A 77 -1.72 4.68 -5.59
CA ASN A 77 -1.80 4.04 -4.29
C ASN A 77 -1.52 2.55 -4.43
N PHE A 78 -0.55 2.06 -3.69
CA PHE A 78 -0.26 0.63 -3.58
C PHE A 78 0.09 0.31 -2.13
N ILE A 79 -0.04 -0.94 -1.72
CA ILE A 79 0.30 -1.42 -0.38
C ILE A 79 1.19 -2.65 -0.40
N ALA A 80 1.42 -3.21 -1.58
CA ALA A 80 2.39 -4.27 -1.85
C ALA A 80 2.86 -4.17 -3.30
N SER A 81 4.08 -4.64 -3.56
CA SER A 81 4.68 -4.75 -4.89
C SER A 81 5.60 -5.97 -4.95
N HIS A 82 6.30 -6.14 -6.06
CA HIS A 82 7.36 -7.14 -6.21
C HIS A 82 8.63 -6.81 -5.39
N ASP A 83 8.74 -5.59 -4.89
CA ASP A 83 9.75 -5.17 -3.91
C ASP A 83 9.23 -5.40 -2.49
N GLY A 84 10.06 -5.16 -1.49
CA GLY A 84 9.60 -5.11 -0.11
C GLY A 84 8.93 -3.77 0.22
N VAL A 85 8.46 -3.64 1.45
CA VAL A 85 7.89 -2.40 1.96
C VAL A 85 9.03 -1.45 2.34
N GLY A 86 9.15 -0.34 1.62
CA GLY A 86 10.16 0.68 1.86
C GLY A 86 9.98 1.40 3.20
N LEU A 87 11.08 1.66 3.90
CA LEU A 87 11.06 2.35 5.20
C LEU A 87 11.44 3.83 5.10
N ARG A 88 12.19 4.25 4.08
CA ARG A 88 12.51 5.69 3.87
C ARG A 88 11.26 6.59 3.79
N PRO A 89 10.18 6.19 3.13
CA PRO A 89 8.97 7.02 3.05
C PRO A 89 8.23 7.17 4.39
N ALA A 90 8.59 6.38 5.41
CA ALA A 90 8.08 6.51 6.77
C ALA A 90 8.99 7.38 7.67
N GLU A 91 10.23 7.69 7.23
CA GLU A 91 11.15 8.58 7.95
C GLU A 91 10.52 9.98 8.13
N GLY A 92 10.55 10.49 9.37
CA GLY A 92 9.90 11.75 9.73
C GLY A 92 8.37 11.68 9.91
N LEU A 93 7.74 10.54 9.53
CA LEU A 93 6.32 10.25 9.79
C LEU A 93 6.15 9.34 11.01
N LEU A 94 6.93 8.27 11.10
CA LEU A 94 7.09 7.43 12.28
C LEU A 94 8.38 7.82 13.03
N SER A 95 8.39 7.68 14.34
CA SER A 95 9.62 7.82 15.14
C SER A 95 10.50 6.58 14.98
N ASP A 96 11.79 6.72 15.30
CA ASP A 96 12.74 5.60 15.25
C ASP A 96 12.30 4.39 16.12
N PRO A 97 11.77 4.57 17.35
CA PRO A 97 11.21 3.45 18.12
C PRO A 97 10.06 2.73 17.41
N GLU A 98 9.16 3.47 16.76
CA GLU A 98 8.02 2.89 16.05
C GLU A 98 8.45 2.13 14.78
N ILE A 99 9.44 2.65 14.06
CA ILE A 99 10.06 1.92 12.94
C ILE A 99 10.72 0.64 13.47
N GLY A 100 11.41 0.71 14.62
CA GLY A 100 12.01 -0.45 15.26
C GLY A 100 10.99 -1.51 15.67
N GLU A 101 9.87 -1.11 16.26
CA GLU A 101 8.77 -2.02 16.62
C GLU A 101 8.13 -2.67 15.38
N LEU A 102 7.89 -1.87 14.33
CA LEU A 102 7.38 -2.37 13.06
C LEU A 102 8.31 -3.43 12.45
N ILE A 103 9.63 -3.15 12.40
CA ILE A 103 10.64 -4.10 11.91
C ILE A 103 10.63 -5.39 12.73
N ASN A 104 10.62 -5.29 14.07
CA ASN A 104 10.62 -6.45 14.96
C ASN A 104 9.37 -7.29 14.78
N THR A 105 8.20 -6.66 14.62
CA THR A 105 6.95 -7.35 14.33
C THR A 105 7.01 -8.09 13.00
N MET A 106 7.51 -7.43 11.93
CA MET A 106 7.64 -8.08 10.62
C MET A 106 8.63 -9.25 10.64
N LYS A 107 9.73 -9.15 11.40
CA LYS A 107 10.65 -10.28 11.62
C LYS A 107 9.96 -11.44 12.36
N SER A 108 9.17 -11.15 13.40
CA SER A 108 8.43 -12.18 14.12
C SER A 108 7.38 -12.87 13.25
N PHE A 109 6.89 -12.21 12.22
CA PHE A 109 5.98 -12.77 11.22
C PHE A 109 6.70 -13.47 10.05
N GLY A 110 8.02 -13.64 10.16
CA GLY A 110 8.84 -14.39 9.20
C GLY A 110 9.38 -13.57 8.04
N GLY A 111 9.29 -12.24 8.12
CA GLY A 111 9.87 -11.33 7.13
C GLY A 111 11.39 -11.20 7.25
N ALA A 112 12.04 -10.88 6.14
CA ALA A 112 13.45 -10.51 6.07
C ALA A 112 13.60 -8.98 5.96
N ILE A 113 14.73 -8.44 6.43
CA ILE A 113 15.01 -6.99 6.36
C ILE A 113 16.22 -6.76 5.48
N SER A 114 16.06 -5.88 4.50
CA SER A 114 17.17 -5.36 3.71
C SER A 114 17.72 -4.08 4.34
N TRP A 115 19.03 -3.95 4.37
CA TRP A 115 19.75 -2.85 5.00
C TRP A 115 20.47 -2.01 3.96
N ARG A 116 20.66 -0.74 4.25
CA ARG A 116 21.49 0.18 3.47
C ARG A 116 22.55 0.82 4.37
N THR A 117 23.69 1.16 3.81
CA THR A 117 24.67 2.00 4.47
C THR A 117 24.29 3.47 4.24
N SER A 118 24.14 4.25 5.30
CA SER A 118 23.92 5.69 5.23
C SER A 118 25.22 6.42 4.83
N GLU A 119 25.14 7.70 4.52
CA GLU A 119 26.33 8.54 4.24
C GLU A 119 27.28 8.61 5.43
N SER A 120 26.77 8.47 6.66
CA SER A 120 27.58 8.39 7.89
C SER A 120 28.21 7.02 8.12
N GLY A 121 27.98 6.02 7.26
CA GLY A 121 28.49 4.64 7.42
C GLY A 121 27.63 3.76 8.33
N GLU A 122 26.54 4.27 8.88
CA GLU A 122 25.61 3.52 9.73
C GLU A 122 24.70 2.60 8.89
N GLN A 123 24.43 1.40 9.39
CA GLN A 123 23.46 0.48 8.79
C GLN A 123 22.03 0.88 9.17
N LYS A 124 21.25 1.29 8.19
CA LYS A 124 19.82 1.60 8.37
C LYS A 124 18.94 0.60 7.64
N ALA A 125 17.87 0.19 8.28
CA ALA A 125 16.87 -0.65 7.63
C ALA A 125 16.27 0.10 6.43
N TYR A 126 16.24 -0.57 5.29
CA TYR A 126 15.81 0.03 4.03
C TYR A 126 14.44 -0.48 3.59
N GLU A 127 14.20 -1.79 3.77
CA GLU A 127 13.04 -2.45 3.22
C GLU A 127 12.66 -3.69 4.07
N MET A 128 11.38 -3.85 4.33
CA MET A 128 10.81 -5.06 4.93
C MET A 128 10.35 -5.99 3.81
N ASN A 129 10.99 -7.14 3.70
CA ASN A 129 10.69 -8.14 2.67
C ASN A 129 9.78 -9.21 3.26
N ILE A 130 8.51 -9.11 2.97
CA ILE A 130 7.45 -9.98 3.49
C ILE A 130 6.24 -9.87 2.57
N SER A 131 5.49 -10.95 2.37
CA SER A 131 4.20 -10.85 1.69
C SER A 131 3.23 -10.02 2.53
N LEU A 132 2.40 -9.20 1.91
CA LEU A 132 1.42 -8.41 2.66
C LEU A 132 0.45 -9.29 3.45
N PHE A 133 0.13 -10.47 2.93
CA PHE A 133 -0.76 -11.42 3.61
C PHE A 133 -0.16 -11.89 4.94
N ASP A 134 1.12 -12.21 4.97
CA ASP A 134 1.82 -12.58 6.21
C ASP A 134 2.16 -11.37 7.09
N ALA A 135 2.41 -10.19 6.51
CA ALA A 135 2.62 -8.96 7.27
C ALA A 135 1.41 -8.56 8.13
N LEU A 136 0.21 -8.96 7.73
CA LEU A 136 -1.05 -8.64 8.40
C LEU A 136 -1.67 -9.82 9.17
N GLN A 137 -0.89 -10.91 9.39
CA GLN A 137 -1.38 -12.11 10.08
C GLN A 137 -1.69 -11.91 11.57
N GLY A 138 -1.30 -10.77 12.15
CA GLY A 138 -1.48 -10.49 13.57
C GLY A 138 -1.32 -9.01 13.90
N THR A 139 -1.04 -8.75 15.17
CA THR A 139 -0.76 -7.43 15.75
C THR A 139 0.61 -7.45 16.43
N THR A 140 1.02 -6.36 17.07
CA THR A 140 2.23 -6.33 17.93
C THR A 140 2.21 -7.38 19.04
N ASN A 141 1.04 -7.95 19.37
CA ASN A 141 0.88 -9.03 20.32
C ASN A 141 1.07 -10.44 19.71
N GLY A 142 1.35 -10.53 18.41
CA GLY A 142 1.54 -11.77 17.68
C GLY A 142 0.40 -12.12 16.70
N PRO A 143 0.49 -13.28 16.03
CA PRO A 143 -0.54 -13.76 15.10
C PRO A 143 -1.89 -13.99 15.77
N ASP A 144 -2.97 -13.73 15.03
CA ASP A 144 -4.35 -13.90 15.49
C ASP A 144 -5.27 -14.46 14.40
N LYS A 145 -6.54 -14.67 14.72
CA LYS A 145 -7.54 -15.21 13.78
C LYS A 145 -8.07 -14.18 12.75
N TRP A 146 -7.69 -12.92 12.87
CA TRP A 146 -8.23 -11.80 12.08
C TRP A 146 -7.32 -11.38 10.91
N GLY A 147 -6.27 -12.14 10.61
CA GLY A 147 -5.29 -11.82 9.58
C GLY A 147 -5.93 -11.56 8.21
N MET A 148 -6.84 -12.43 7.76
CA MET A 148 -7.52 -12.25 6.47
C MET A 148 -8.39 -10.99 6.46
N GLN A 149 -9.15 -10.74 7.51
CA GLN A 149 -10.00 -9.55 7.61
C GLN A 149 -9.18 -8.26 7.61
N ARG A 150 -8.03 -8.28 8.31
CA ARG A 150 -7.09 -7.15 8.34
C ARG A 150 -6.47 -6.91 6.96
N PHE A 151 -6.12 -7.98 6.25
CA PHE A 151 -5.63 -7.91 4.88
C PHE A 151 -6.67 -7.31 3.91
N ILE A 152 -7.92 -7.75 3.98
CA ILE A 152 -9.00 -7.19 3.16
C ILE A 152 -9.29 -5.74 3.55
N CYS A 153 -9.28 -5.41 4.84
CA CYS A 153 -9.41 -4.03 5.32
C CYS A 153 -8.33 -3.11 4.75
N ALA A 154 -7.07 -3.56 4.70
CA ALA A 154 -5.97 -2.80 4.09
C ALA A 154 -6.26 -2.46 2.63
N HIS A 155 -6.75 -3.42 1.85
CA HIS A 155 -7.10 -3.19 0.46
C HIS A 155 -8.34 -2.31 0.31
N ALA A 156 -9.35 -2.45 1.17
CA ALA A 156 -10.51 -1.59 1.17
C ALA A 156 -10.12 -0.11 1.40
N ILE A 157 -9.20 0.15 2.34
CA ILE A 157 -8.65 1.50 2.56
C ILE A 157 -7.95 1.99 1.30
N MET A 158 -7.00 1.23 0.75
CA MET A 158 -6.26 1.61 -0.46
C MET A 158 -7.17 1.89 -1.65
N LEU A 159 -8.15 1.01 -1.88
CA LEU A 159 -9.12 1.14 -2.97
C LEU A 159 -10.05 2.33 -2.81
N ALA A 160 -10.29 2.82 -1.60
CA ALA A 160 -11.18 3.94 -1.34
C ALA A 160 -10.46 5.30 -1.35
N LEU A 161 -9.12 5.36 -1.25
CA LEU A 161 -8.36 6.61 -1.25
C LEU A 161 -8.45 7.35 -2.60
N GLU A 162 -8.22 8.68 -2.55
CA GLU A 162 -7.96 9.52 -3.72
C GLU A 162 -6.78 8.98 -4.52
N GLY A 163 -6.89 8.97 -5.84
CA GLY A 163 -5.87 8.44 -6.74
C GLY A 163 -6.24 7.12 -7.41
N ILE A 164 -5.28 6.53 -8.08
CA ILE A 164 -5.41 5.26 -8.81
C ILE A 164 -4.82 4.13 -7.96
N PRO A 165 -5.58 3.10 -7.60
CA PRO A 165 -5.05 1.96 -6.85
C PRO A 165 -4.33 0.97 -7.76
N GLY A 166 -3.17 0.48 -7.31
CA GLY A 166 -2.43 -0.63 -7.90
C GLY A 166 -2.48 -1.87 -7.00
N ILE A 167 -2.97 -2.96 -7.53
CA ILE A 167 -3.05 -4.24 -6.81
C ILE A 167 -1.95 -5.16 -7.29
N TYR A 168 -1.07 -5.57 -6.38
CA TYR A 168 -0.06 -6.56 -6.68
C TYR A 168 -0.70 -7.93 -6.87
N ILE A 169 -0.28 -8.68 -7.89
CA ILE A 169 -0.91 -9.98 -8.23
C ILE A 169 -0.90 -10.97 -7.05
N HIS A 170 0.15 -10.99 -6.26
CA HIS A 170 0.22 -11.86 -5.08
C HIS A 170 -0.71 -11.42 -3.95
N SER A 171 -1.05 -10.13 -3.88
CA SER A 171 -2.11 -9.65 -2.99
C SER A 171 -3.49 -10.09 -3.47
N LEU A 172 -3.75 -10.03 -4.78
CA LEU A 172 -5.02 -10.50 -5.34
C LEU A 172 -5.27 -11.99 -5.04
N LEU A 173 -4.19 -12.77 -4.93
CA LEU A 173 -4.23 -14.20 -4.68
C LEU A 173 -4.02 -14.58 -3.19
N GLY A 174 -3.81 -13.63 -2.29
CA GLY A 174 -3.49 -13.92 -0.89
C GLY A 174 -2.25 -14.79 -0.71
N THR A 175 -1.23 -14.57 -1.56
CA THR A 175 -0.01 -15.39 -1.57
C THR A 175 0.82 -15.12 -0.32
N ARG A 176 1.29 -16.18 0.32
CA ARG A 176 2.16 -16.16 1.49
C ARG A 176 3.64 -16.04 1.12
N ASN A 177 4.48 -15.87 2.14
CA ASN A 177 5.94 -15.89 2.02
C ASN A 177 6.44 -17.18 1.35
N ASP A 178 7.34 -17.03 0.38
CA ASP A 178 8.04 -18.14 -0.28
C ASP A 178 9.41 -18.34 0.37
N TYR A 179 9.44 -19.11 1.46
CA TYR A 179 10.67 -19.38 2.20
C TYR A 179 11.65 -20.28 1.43
N GLU A 180 11.13 -21.18 0.57
CA GLU A 180 11.97 -22.03 -0.27
C GLU A 180 12.73 -21.20 -1.29
N LYS A 181 12.04 -20.30 -1.99
CA LYS A 181 12.67 -19.40 -2.95
C LYS A 181 13.65 -18.44 -2.27
N LEU A 182 13.31 -17.91 -1.09
CA LEU A 182 14.23 -17.09 -0.29
C LEU A 182 15.52 -17.85 0.03
N LYS A 183 15.38 -19.08 0.52
CA LYS A 183 16.54 -19.95 0.86
C LYS A 183 17.41 -20.28 -0.35
N ASN A 184 16.78 -20.58 -1.48
CA ASN A 184 17.49 -20.99 -2.69
C ASN A 184 18.20 -19.83 -3.41
N THR A 185 17.64 -18.62 -3.33
CA THR A 185 18.18 -17.45 -4.05
C THR A 185 19.06 -16.56 -3.17
N HIS A 186 18.96 -16.67 -1.84
CA HIS A 186 19.59 -15.74 -0.89
C HIS A 186 19.26 -14.26 -1.14
N HIS A 187 18.12 -13.99 -1.81
CA HIS A 187 17.68 -12.66 -2.16
C HIS A 187 16.39 -12.32 -1.41
N ASN A 188 16.41 -11.33 -0.51
CA ASN A 188 15.30 -11.03 0.38
C ASN A 188 13.97 -10.81 -0.36
N ARG A 189 13.97 -10.12 -1.50
CA ARG A 189 12.76 -9.88 -2.30
C ARG A 189 12.13 -11.14 -2.88
N ALA A 190 12.87 -12.27 -2.93
CA ALA A 190 12.33 -13.54 -3.42
C ALA A 190 11.16 -14.04 -2.56
N ILE A 191 11.13 -13.66 -1.27
CA ILE A 191 10.10 -14.08 -0.31
C ILE A 191 8.66 -13.72 -0.73
N ASN A 192 8.49 -12.61 -1.43
CA ASN A 192 7.18 -12.15 -1.90
C ASN A 192 7.01 -12.21 -3.44
N ARG A 193 7.84 -13.03 -4.11
CA ARG A 193 7.81 -13.26 -5.57
C ARG A 193 7.58 -14.73 -5.87
N HIS A 194 6.58 -15.34 -5.21
CA HIS A 194 6.22 -16.74 -5.44
C HIS A 194 5.89 -16.97 -6.92
N ARG A 195 6.24 -18.15 -7.43
CA ARG A 195 5.88 -18.56 -8.78
C ARG A 195 4.85 -19.67 -8.70
N TRP A 196 3.61 -19.31 -8.94
CA TRP A 196 2.52 -20.27 -8.99
C TRP A 196 2.67 -21.24 -10.15
N ASP A 197 2.48 -22.52 -9.86
CA ASP A 197 2.15 -23.49 -10.88
C ASP A 197 0.67 -23.33 -11.26
N TYR A 198 0.38 -23.22 -12.56
CA TYR A 198 -0.96 -22.87 -13.01
C TYR A 198 -2.04 -23.89 -12.59
N PRO A 199 -1.87 -25.23 -12.83
CA PRO A 199 -2.83 -26.22 -12.38
C PRO A 199 -3.09 -26.18 -10.87
N THR A 200 -2.04 -26.04 -10.07
CA THR A 200 -2.15 -25.93 -8.60
C THR A 200 -2.92 -24.68 -8.17
N LEU A 201 -2.69 -23.55 -8.83
CA LEU A 201 -3.43 -22.33 -8.54
C LEU A 201 -4.90 -22.48 -8.91
N GLU A 202 -5.19 -23.04 -10.10
CA GLU A 202 -6.55 -23.25 -10.58
C GLU A 202 -7.36 -24.16 -9.64
N GLU A 203 -6.76 -25.26 -9.15
CA GLU A 203 -7.36 -26.15 -8.13
C GLU A 203 -7.72 -25.37 -6.85
N LYS A 204 -6.77 -24.56 -6.32
CA LYS A 204 -6.99 -23.77 -5.11
C LYS A 204 -8.07 -22.71 -5.28
N LEU A 205 -8.19 -22.10 -6.44
CA LEU A 205 -9.20 -21.09 -6.73
C LEU A 205 -10.59 -21.70 -7.00
N ALA A 206 -10.67 -22.96 -7.46
CA ALA A 206 -11.92 -23.67 -7.64
C ALA A 206 -12.56 -24.09 -6.29
N ASP A 207 -11.74 -24.34 -5.27
CA ASP A 207 -12.21 -24.62 -3.91
C ASP A 207 -12.61 -23.35 -3.16
N GLN A 208 -13.92 -23.13 -3.00
CA GLN A 208 -14.47 -21.93 -2.34
C GLN A 208 -14.10 -21.84 -0.84
N ASP A 209 -13.71 -22.92 -0.21
CA ASP A 209 -13.22 -22.93 1.18
C ASP A 209 -11.75 -22.58 1.30
N ASN A 210 -11.02 -22.65 0.23
CA ASN A 210 -9.60 -22.32 0.17
C ASN A 210 -9.36 -20.81 0.46
N PRO A 211 -8.37 -20.45 1.30
CA PRO A 211 -8.04 -19.04 1.56
C PRO A 211 -7.77 -18.20 0.32
N HIS A 212 -7.15 -18.77 -0.72
CA HIS A 212 -6.85 -18.06 -1.97
C HIS A 212 -8.12 -17.67 -2.73
N ALA A 213 -9.09 -18.59 -2.83
CA ALA A 213 -10.39 -18.31 -3.42
C ALA A 213 -11.17 -17.28 -2.61
N LYS A 214 -11.17 -17.39 -1.27
CA LYS A 214 -11.83 -16.41 -0.39
C LYS A 214 -11.25 -15.02 -0.54
N VAL A 215 -9.93 -14.89 -0.62
CA VAL A 215 -9.27 -13.59 -0.84
C VAL A 215 -9.63 -13.04 -2.20
N LEU A 216 -9.49 -13.83 -3.27
CA LEU A 216 -9.81 -13.39 -4.63
C LEU A 216 -11.25 -12.88 -4.73
N ASN A 217 -12.23 -13.64 -4.23
CA ASN A 217 -13.64 -13.25 -4.28
C ASN A 217 -13.93 -11.95 -3.53
N GLN A 218 -13.33 -11.76 -2.34
CA GLN A 218 -13.48 -10.52 -1.58
C GLN A 218 -12.80 -9.33 -2.29
N MET A 219 -11.63 -9.54 -2.89
CA MET A 219 -10.94 -8.51 -3.66
C MET A 219 -11.73 -8.10 -4.91
N LEU A 220 -12.28 -9.06 -5.66
CA LEU A 220 -13.15 -8.79 -6.82
C LEU A 220 -14.38 -7.98 -6.40
N THR A 221 -14.99 -8.31 -5.26
CA THR A 221 -16.12 -7.55 -4.71
C THR A 221 -15.72 -6.09 -4.39
N LEU A 222 -14.56 -5.87 -3.77
CA LEU A 222 -14.08 -4.51 -3.48
C LEU A 222 -13.78 -3.73 -4.76
N ILE A 223 -13.20 -4.38 -5.77
CA ILE A 223 -12.93 -3.76 -7.08
C ILE A 223 -14.24 -3.36 -7.76
N ASP A 224 -15.24 -4.24 -7.74
CA ASP A 224 -16.57 -3.96 -8.32
C ASP A 224 -17.23 -2.76 -7.63
N ILE A 225 -17.23 -2.71 -6.29
CA ILE A 225 -17.73 -1.56 -5.53
C ILE A 225 -17.00 -0.27 -5.95
N ARG A 226 -15.67 -0.30 -6.06
CA ARG A 226 -14.91 0.88 -6.46
C ARG A 226 -15.25 1.34 -7.88
N THR A 227 -15.31 0.43 -8.83
CA THR A 227 -15.52 0.76 -10.24
C THR A 227 -16.92 1.31 -10.50
N ASN A 228 -17.90 0.88 -9.73
CA ASN A 228 -19.30 1.31 -9.86
C ASN A 228 -19.66 2.54 -9.02
N GLN A 229 -18.76 3.01 -8.11
CA GLN A 229 -19.03 4.14 -7.22
C GLN A 229 -18.33 5.41 -7.69
N LYS A 230 -19.06 6.40 -8.18
CA LYS A 230 -18.53 7.67 -8.68
C LYS A 230 -17.74 8.47 -7.63
N ALA A 231 -18.02 8.30 -6.35
CA ALA A 231 -17.25 8.94 -5.28
C ALA A 231 -15.81 8.43 -5.19
N PHE A 232 -15.49 7.28 -5.81
CA PHE A 232 -14.13 6.75 -5.89
C PHE A 232 -13.37 7.12 -7.17
N HIS A 233 -13.89 8.05 -7.97
CA HIS A 233 -13.11 8.61 -9.07
C HIS A 233 -11.75 9.12 -8.54
N PRO A 234 -10.63 8.91 -9.25
CA PRO A 234 -9.29 9.27 -8.78
C PRO A 234 -9.16 10.71 -8.25
N ASN A 235 -9.82 11.65 -8.91
CA ASN A 235 -9.78 13.09 -8.56
C ASN A 235 -11.03 13.54 -7.78
N ALA A 236 -11.85 12.61 -7.28
CA ALA A 236 -12.98 12.96 -6.41
C ALA A 236 -12.47 13.46 -5.05
N THR A 237 -13.17 14.41 -4.46
CA THR A 237 -12.75 15.06 -3.22
C THR A 237 -12.69 14.06 -2.06
N GLN A 238 -11.67 14.21 -1.24
CA GLN A 238 -11.44 13.42 -0.03
C GLN A 238 -11.29 14.31 1.20
N PHE A 239 -11.97 13.96 2.29
CA PHE A 239 -11.85 14.63 3.57
C PHE A 239 -11.56 13.60 4.66
N THR A 240 -10.52 13.84 5.45
CA THR A 240 -10.18 13.00 6.60
C THR A 240 -11.15 13.27 7.74
N LEU A 241 -11.63 12.21 8.40
CA LEU A 241 -12.53 12.31 9.54
C LEU A 241 -11.77 12.24 10.88
N HIS A 242 -12.19 13.03 11.86
CA HIS A 242 -11.62 13.04 13.21
C HIS A 242 -12.40 12.11 14.14
N LEU A 243 -12.07 10.82 14.11
CA LEU A 243 -12.77 9.74 14.84
C LEU A 243 -11.95 9.18 16.02
N GLY A 244 -10.94 9.91 16.49
CA GLY A 244 -10.01 9.43 17.52
C GLY A 244 -8.81 8.69 16.95
N LEU A 245 -8.19 7.82 17.74
CA LEU A 245 -6.96 7.12 17.37
C LEU A 245 -7.19 5.66 16.93
N SER A 246 -8.31 5.07 17.36
CA SER A 246 -8.64 3.66 17.08
C SER A 246 -9.57 3.49 15.87
N LEU A 247 -10.08 4.57 15.32
CA LEU A 247 -10.93 4.57 14.14
C LEU A 247 -10.26 5.40 13.05
N PHE A 248 -9.99 4.79 11.90
CA PHE A 248 -9.55 5.49 10.72
C PHE A 248 -10.72 5.72 9.79
N GLY A 249 -10.91 6.96 9.33
CA GLY A 249 -12.01 7.25 8.44
C GLY A 249 -11.79 8.49 7.59
N PHE A 250 -12.42 8.47 6.45
CA PHE A 250 -12.45 9.58 5.50
C PHE A 250 -13.75 9.57 4.69
N TRP A 251 -14.09 10.69 4.14
CA TRP A 251 -15.26 10.89 3.31
C TRP A 251 -14.81 11.18 1.87
N ARG A 252 -15.42 10.48 0.92
CA ARG A 252 -15.23 10.72 -0.52
C ARG A 252 -16.50 11.30 -1.11
N GLN A 253 -16.36 12.32 -1.96
CA GLN A 253 -17.50 12.93 -2.65
C GLN A 253 -17.22 12.96 -4.15
N SER A 254 -18.20 12.49 -4.95
CA SER A 254 -18.12 12.50 -6.42
C SER A 254 -17.91 13.90 -6.99
N LEU A 255 -17.34 14.00 -8.19
CA LEU A 255 -17.07 15.28 -8.85
C LEU A 255 -18.34 16.12 -9.05
N ASP A 256 -19.46 15.48 -9.32
CA ASP A 256 -20.79 16.13 -9.45
C ASP A 256 -21.47 16.44 -8.10
N ARG A 257 -20.82 16.09 -6.98
CA ARG A 257 -21.28 16.24 -5.59
C ARG A 257 -22.59 15.54 -5.23
N ARG A 258 -23.07 14.63 -6.10
CA ARG A 258 -24.36 13.94 -5.90
C ARG A 258 -24.23 12.65 -5.10
N GLN A 259 -23.03 12.09 -5.00
CA GLN A 259 -22.75 10.86 -4.28
C GLN A 259 -21.65 11.08 -3.24
N SER A 260 -21.83 10.49 -2.08
CA SER A 260 -20.85 10.53 -0.99
C SER A 260 -20.72 9.16 -0.35
N VAL A 261 -19.48 8.80 0.01
CA VAL A 261 -19.17 7.56 0.73
C VAL A 261 -18.34 7.88 1.96
N PHE A 262 -18.74 7.35 3.10
CA PHE A 262 -17.97 7.38 4.33
C PHE A 262 -17.26 6.04 4.50
N CYS A 263 -15.94 6.08 4.51
CA CYS A 263 -15.08 4.91 4.74
C CYS A 263 -14.58 4.98 6.17
N VAL A 264 -14.99 4.04 7.00
CA VAL A 264 -14.57 3.97 8.41
C VAL A 264 -14.17 2.54 8.75
N THR A 265 -13.05 2.39 9.45
CA THR A 265 -12.56 1.11 9.96
C THR A 265 -12.00 1.26 11.37
N LYS A 266 -12.00 0.15 12.09
CA LYS A 266 -11.41 0.01 13.43
C LYS A 266 -10.19 -0.90 13.36
#